data_57e7faa870d52018370dd1fbf1e56566
#
_entry.id   57e7faa870d52018370dd1fbf1e56566
#
_cell.length_a   1.000
_cell.length_b   1.000
_cell.length_c   1.000
_cell.angle_alpha   90.00
_cell.angle_beta   90.00
_cell.angle_gamma   90.00
#
_symmetry.space_group_name_H-M   'P 1'
#
loop_
_entity.id
_entity.type
_entity.pdbx_description
1 polymer ?
#
loop_
_entity_poly.entity_id
_entity_poly.type
_entity_poly.pdbx_seq_one_letter_code
_entity_poly.pdbx_strand_id
1 'polypeptide(L)'
;MKKQLFLNICMVLTIILVAVCGVMAVGSVKGWFDKKTVSELMVSENSGITMIERSGISYEADSGTVIKSGDCLYTKNAASMTILKSNIPFIYLGTNAALSVPEVEDGLKLELEKGEVLIDCRNAETVTVISSDTQIIINQAVATISTQAGSSMVYVYAGDAVLNRIDSEMSVNVKAGKIASMVVTDAEPKVSKFEIAALNDGQINQLIKIGLDDTFAFAEEDLKAVKAEREAEILKAQQEAIELKEKLKKETDKNKKPVETETSQTNSDASNEEIVVEESFTDDYFEKEFDYEEETGSNGSSMSCTIKIVCDTILDNMSDLEPGKEGYVPSSGTILGTTSVTFYEGETVFEVLKRVCDSAGIQLEYAWTPMYDSYYIEGINHLYEFDCGSGSGWMYKVNGWFPNYGCSSYHLEDGDSIVWIYTCQLGDDIGGGNF
;
A
#
# COMPACT_ATOMS: atom_id res chain seq x y z
N MET A 1 -39.42 65.63 -9.49
CA MET A 1 -38.26 65.35 -8.54
C MET A 1 -37.90 63.88 -8.37
N LYS A 2 -38.79 62.99 -8.02
CA LYS A 2 -38.43 61.57 -7.73
C LYS A 2 -37.82 60.84 -8.94
N LYS A 3 -38.28 61.08 -10.19
CA LYS A 3 -37.76 60.40 -11.39
C LYS A 3 -36.34 60.85 -11.75
N GLN A 4 -36.01 62.11 -11.52
CA GLN A 4 -34.68 62.71 -11.79
C GLN A 4 -33.65 62.21 -10.74
N LEU A 5 -34.10 62.07 -9.48
CA LEU A 5 -33.26 61.51 -8.40
C LEU A 5 -32.93 60.03 -8.67
N PHE A 6 -33.91 59.23 -9.10
CA PHE A 6 -33.72 57.86 -9.50
C PHE A 6 -32.73 57.67 -10.66
N LEU A 7 -32.89 58.56 -11.72
CA LEU A 7 -31.98 58.56 -12.88
C LEU A 7 -30.53 58.87 -12.47
N ASN A 8 -30.37 59.88 -11.58
CA ASN A 8 -29.04 60.26 -11.08
C ASN A 8 -28.39 59.10 -10.21
N ILE A 9 -29.21 58.43 -9.42
CA ILE A 9 -28.72 57.27 -8.63
C ILE A 9 -28.29 56.14 -9.57
N CYS A 10 -29.07 55.79 -10.58
CA CYS A 10 -28.70 54.82 -11.59
C CYS A 10 -27.43 55.19 -12.35
N MET A 11 -27.24 56.44 -12.69
CA MET A 11 -26.05 56.94 -13.37
C MET A 11 -24.80 56.85 -12.47
N VAL A 12 -24.92 57.17 -11.20
CA VAL A 12 -23.82 57.03 -10.23
C VAL A 12 -23.46 55.54 -10.03
N LEU A 13 -24.47 54.67 -9.91
CA LEU A 13 -24.22 53.21 -9.78
C LEU A 13 -23.55 52.63 -11.03
N THR A 14 -23.93 53.07 -12.25
CA THR A 14 -23.27 52.65 -13.48
C THR A 14 -21.82 53.12 -13.56
N ILE A 15 -21.53 54.36 -13.14
CA ILE A 15 -20.15 54.85 -13.09
C ILE A 15 -19.29 54.06 -12.09
N ILE A 16 -19.85 53.76 -10.92
CA ILE A 16 -19.15 52.93 -9.91
C ILE A 16 -18.91 51.54 -10.47
N LEU A 17 -19.91 50.92 -11.13
CA LEU A 17 -19.76 49.58 -11.72
C LEU A 17 -18.66 49.55 -12.78
N VAL A 18 -18.64 50.55 -13.68
CA VAL A 18 -17.62 50.69 -14.72
C VAL A 18 -16.24 50.93 -14.11
N ALA A 19 -16.13 51.70 -13.04
CA ALA A 19 -14.87 51.94 -12.32
C ALA A 19 -14.38 50.65 -11.65
N VAL A 20 -15.26 49.88 -10.99
CA VAL A 20 -14.93 48.58 -10.38
C VAL A 20 -14.50 47.58 -11.46
N CYS A 21 -15.23 47.46 -12.57
CA CYS A 21 -14.83 46.59 -13.69
C CYS A 21 -13.49 47.03 -14.29
N GLY A 22 -13.24 48.33 -14.39
CA GLY A 22 -11.96 48.86 -14.87
C GLY A 22 -10.79 48.52 -13.93
N VAL A 23 -10.98 48.65 -12.61
CA VAL A 23 -9.98 48.26 -11.61
C VAL A 23 -9.75 46.76 -11.64
N MET A 24 -10.82 45.97 -11.76
CA MET A 24 -10.71 44.48 -11.88
C MET A 24 -9.97 44.10 -13.16
N ALA A 25 -10.28 44.71 -14.31
CA ALA A 25 -9.59 44.44 -15.56
C ALA A 25 -8.11 44.83 -15.52
N VAL A 26 -7.78 46.03 -14.99
CA VAL A 26 -6.38 46.45 -14.81
C VAL A 26 -5.66 45.62 -13.78
N GLY A 27 -6.33 45.23 -12.69
CA GLY A 27 -5.78 44.36 -11.67
C GLY A 27 -5.48 42.97 -12.21
N SER A 28 -6.36 42.40 -13.05
CA SER A 28 -6.15 41.12 -13.74
C SER A 28 -4.98 41.19 -14.72
N VAL A 29 -4.89 42.25 -15.55
CA VAL A 29 -3.77 42.43 -16.50
C VAL A 29 -2.43 42.70 -15.79
N LYS A 30 -2.45 43.34 -14.62
CA LYS A 30 -1.24 43.60 -13.80
C LYS A 30 -0.91 42.53 -12.80
N GLY A 31 -1.68 41.44 -12.78
CA GLY A 31 -1.47 40.34 -11.81
C GLY A 31 -1.72 40.73 -10.35
N TRP A 32 -2.53 41.81 -10.08
CA TRP A 32 -2.83 42.19 -8.69
C TRP A 32 -3.70 41.19 -7.96
N PHE A 33 -4.40 40.34 -8.72
CA PHE A 33 -5.22 39.25 -8.20
C PHE A 33 -4.55 37.89 -8.41
N ASP A 34 -3.39 37.85 -9.09
CA ASP A 34 -2.58 36.64 -9.12
C ASP A 34 -2.02 36.48 -7.71
N LYS A 35 -2.64 35.58 -6.95
CA LYS A 35 -1.94 34.96 -5.83
C LYS A 35 -0.60 34.49 -6.40
N LYS A 36 0.53 34.82 -5.78
CA LYS A 36 1.82 34.29 -6.15
C LYS A 36 1.62 32.76 -6.28
N THR A 37 1.51 32.30 -7.52
CA THR A 37 1.44 30.88 -7.78
C THR A 37 2.75 30.31 -7.29
N VAL A 38 2.69 29.52 -6.24
CA VAL A 38 3.71 28.50 -5.99
C VAL A 38 3.95 27.89 -7.35
N SER A 39 5.19 27.93 -7.87
CA SER A 39 5.53 27.42 -9.20
C SER A 39 4.81 26.08 -9.39
N GLU A 40 3.93 26.00 -10.40
CA GLU A 40 2.87 25.02 -10.51
C GLU A 40 3.35 23.60 -10.18
N LEU A 41 2.84 23.06 -9.09
CA LEU A 41 2.97 21.66 -8.78
C LEU A 41 1.92 20.92 -9.62
N MET A 42 2.33 19.86 -10.29
CA MET A 42 1.46 19.11 -11.18
C MET A 42 1.71 17.62 -11.05
N VAL A 43 0.67 16.83 -10.99
CA VAL A 43 0.76 15.37 -11.04
C VAL A 43 1.27 14.98 -12.44
N SER A 44 2.35 14.22 -12.50
CA SER A 44 2.90 13.71 -13.77
C SER A 44 2.56 12.26 -14.02
N GLU A 45 2.72 11.44 -12.99
CA GLU A 45 2.47 10.02 -13.04
C GLU A 45 1.76 9.62 -11.75
N ASN A 46 0.84 8.72 -11.86
CA ASN A 46 0.19 8.07 -10.74
C ASN A 46 0.01 6.59 -11.04
N SER A 47 0.03 5.78 -10.01
CA SER A 47 -0.25 4.35 -10.05
C SER A 47 -1.23 4.04 -8.93
N GLY A 48 -2.21 3.19 -9.20
CA GLY A 48 -3.25 2.86 -8.24
C GLY A 48 -4.21 4.03 -7.97
N ILE A 49 -4.92 3.98 -6.84
CA ILE A 49 -5.91 5.01 -6.48
C ILE A 49 -5.22 6.19 -5.81
N THR A 50 -5.20 7.31 -6.50
CA THR A 50 -4.65 8.57 -6.01
C THR A 50 -5.75 9.64 -6.02
N MET A 51 -5.88 10.36 -4.93
CA MET A 51 -6.96 11.31 -4.72
C MET A 51 -6.41 12.69 -4.34
N ILE A 52 -7.12 13.72 -4.72
CA ILE A 52 -6.91 15.08 -4.23
C ILE A 52 -8.20 15.56 -3.56
N GLU A 53 -8.08 16.02 -2.35
CA GLU A 53 -9.16 16.74 -1.69
C GLU A 53 -8.90 18.24 -1.76
N ARG A 54 -9.87 18.97 -2.30
CA ARG A 54 -9.85 20.42 -2.42
C ARG A 54 -11.17 21.01 -1.94
N SER A 55 -11.12 21.85 -0.92
CA SER A 55 -12.32 22.49 -0.34
C SER A 55 -13.39 21.46 0.09
N GLY A 56 -12.97 20.33 0.64
CA GLY A 56 -13.86 19.27 1.11
C GLY A 56 -14.45 18.37 0.00
N ILE A 57 -13.96 18.50 -1.23
CA ILE A 57 -14.35 17.64 -2.36
C ILE A 57 -13.16 16.81 -2.78
N SER A 58 -13.31 15.48 -2.72
CA SER A 58 -12.31 14.52 -3.17
C SER A 58 -12.57 14.11 -4.62
N TYR A 59 -11.53 14.06 -5.43
CA TYR A 59 -11.55 13.58 -6.81
C TYR A 59 -10.26 12.84 -7.14
N GLU A 60 -10.30 11.99 -8.14
CA GLU A 60 -9.13 11.24 -8.59
C GLU A 60 -8.06 12.16 -9.18
N ALA A 61 -6.80 11.91 -8.84
CA ALA A 61 -5.68 12.71 -9.30
C ALA A 61 -5.11 12.13 -10.58
N ASP A 62 -5.56 12.66 -11.71
CA ASP A 62 -5.03 12.28 -13.02
C ASP A 62 -3.71 12.99 -13.34
N SER A 63 -2.92 12.41 -14.26
CA SER A 63 -1.76 13.08 -14.85
C SER A 63 -2.17 14.41 -15.48
N GLY A 64 -1.42 15.46 -15.19
CA GLY A 64 -1.72 16.83 -15.57
C GLY A 64 -2.57 17.61 -14.56
N THR A 65 -3.04 16.99 -13.48
CA THR A 65 -3.77 17.69 -12.42
C THR A 65 -2.86 18.68 -11.70
N VAL A 66 -3.25 19.96 -11.71
CA VAL A 66 -2.53 21.02 -10.99
C VAL A 66 -2.88 21.00 -9.52
N ILE A 67 -1.83 20.93 -8.67
CA ILE A 67 -1.92 20.96 -7.21
C ILE A 67 -1.89 22.42 -6.74
N LYS A 68 -2.79 22.78 -5.85
CA LYS A 68 -2.93 24.12 -5.30
C LYS A 68 -2.69 24.13 -3.80
N SER A 69 -2.36 25.29 -3.27
CA SER A 69 -2.39 25.51 -1.82
C SER A 69 -3.76 25.20 -1.25
N GLY A 70 -3.78 24.47 -0.15
CA GLY A 70 -4.98 23.96 0.50
C GLY A 70 -5.44 22.58 0.02
N ASP A 71 -4.74 21.97 -0.95
CA ASP A 71 -5.02 20.60 -1.37
C ASP A 71 -4.43 19.59 -0.38
N CYS A 72 -5.16 18.48 -0.17
CA CYS A 72 -4.67 17.29 0.50
C CYS A 72 -4.58 16.16 -0.53
N LEU A 73 -3.42 15.53 -0.60
CA LEU A 73 -3.11 14.47 -1.55
C LEU A 73 -3.14 13.15 -0.80
N TYR A 74 -3.84 12.18 -1.34
CA TYR A 74 -3.95 10.85 -0.75
C TYR A 74 -3.54 9.80 -1.77
N THR A 75 -2.72 8.87 -1.34
CA THR A 75 -2.46 7.63 -2.05
C THR A 75 -3.04 6.50 -1.25
N LYS A 76 -3.78 5.61 -1.89
CA LYS A 76 -4.23 4.38 -1.25
C LYS A 76 -3.14 3.30 -1.34
N ASN A 77 -3.44 2.11 -0.83
CA ASN A 77 -2.50 0.99 -0.81
C ASN A 77 -1.92 0.73 -2.22
N ALA A 78 -0.57 0.59 -2.29
CA ALA A 78 0.30 0.53 -3.48
C ALA A 78 0.01 1.56 -4.58
N ALA A 79 -0.73 2.61 -4.25
CA ALA A 79 -0.78 3.77 -5.10
C ALA A 79 0.48 4.61 -4.88
N SER A 80 0.90 5.30 -5.91
CA SER A 80 2.00 6.27 -5.83
C SER A 80 1.71 7.45 -6.74
N MET A 81 2.27 8.61 -6.40
CA MET A 81 2.08 9.83 -7.17
C MET A 81 3.42 10.52 -7.35
N THR A 82 3.77 10.85 -8.59
CA THR A 82 4.91 11.71 -8.91
C THR A 82 4.41 13.12 -9.22
N ILE A 83 4.97 14.11 -8.54
CA ILE A 83 4.61 15.51 -8.66
C ILE A 83 5.80 16.28 -9.22
N LEU A 84 5.56 17.01 -10.30
CA LEU A 84 6.53 17.91 -10.91
C LEU A 84 6.43 19.30 -10.32
N LYS A 85 7.57 19.98 -10.25
CA LYS A 85 7.67 21.42 -10.10
C LYS A 85 8.43 21.97 -11.31
N SER A 86 7.82 22.87 -12.07
CA SER A 86 8.41 23.41 -13.30
C SER A 86 8.87 22.32 -14.30
N ASN A 87 8.06 21.26 -14.46
CA ASN A 87 8.32 20.08 -15.29
C ASN A 87 9.52 19.19 -14.86
N ILE A 88 10.01 19.37 -13.65
CA ILE A 88 11.07 18.50 -13.07
C ILE A 88 10.43 17.64 -11.97
N PRO A 89 10.66 16.33 -11.95
CA PRO A 89 10.23 15.45 -10.85
C PRO A 89 10.77 15.98 -9.53
N PHE A 90 9.89 16.14 -8.55
CA PHE A 90 10.22 16.87 -7.33
C PHE A 90 9.74 16.17 -6.06
N ILE A 91 8.54 15.63 -6.07
CA ILE A 91 7.94 14.92 -4.95
C ILE A 91 7.43 13.57 -5.45
N TYR A 92 7.77 12.52 -4.70
CA TYR A 92 7.27 11.17 -4.92
C TYR A 92 6.53 10.74 -3.67
N LEU A 93 5.21 10.71 -3.76
CA LEU A 93 4.35 10.26 -2.68
C LEU A 93 4.20 8.75 -2.77
N GLY A 94 4.58 8.06 -1.71
CA GLY A 94 4.51 6.59 -1.59
C GLY A 94 3.10 6.08 -1.30
N THR A 95 2.99 4.83 -0.90
CA THR A 95 1.71 4.17 -0.61
C THR A 95 1.12 4.62 0.72
N ASN A 96 -0.20 4.56 0.85
CA ASN A 96 -0.93 4.90 2.08
C ASN A 96 -0.54 6.25 2.67
N ALA A 97 -0.19 7.19 1.82
CA ALA A 97 0.29 8.49 2.25
C ALA A 97 -0.82 9.54 2.22
N ALA A 98 -0.73 10.47 3.15
CA ALA A 98 -1.54 11.67 3.21
C ALA A 98 -0.62 12.87 3.34
N LEU A 99 -0.63 13.74 2.33
CA LEU A 99 0.23 14.91 2.20
C LEU A 99 -0.60 16.16 1.94
N SER A 100 -0.56 17.12 2.84
CA SER A 100 -1.22 18.42 2.68
C SER A 100 -0.25 19.48 2.15
N VAL A 101 -0.76 20.38 1.34
CA VAL A 101 -0.04 21.53 0.78
C VAL A 101 -0.64 22.82 1.36
N PRO A 102 -0.29 23.20 2.60
CA PRO A 102 -0.87 24.38 3.24
C PRO A 102 -0.54 25.68 2.51
N GLU A 103 -1.41 26.68 2.68
CA GLU A 103 -1.16 28.03 2.17
C GLU A 103 -0.08 28.71 3.02
N VAL A 104 1.01 29.14 2.38
CA VAL A 104 2.11 29.85 3.04
C VAL A 104 2.47 31.12 2.26
N GLU A 105 3.01 32.13 2.96
CA GLU A 105 3.39 33.40 2.33
C GLU A 105 4.65 33.25 1.47
N ASP A 106 5.62 32.45 1.92
CA ASP A 106 6.87 32.20 1.22
C ASP A 106 7.29 30.73 1.25
N GLY A 107 7.86 30.24 0.14
CA GLY A 107 8.41 28.90 0.02
C GLY A 107 7.36 27.81 -0.24
N LEU A 108 7.79 26.57 -0.11
CA LEU A 108 6.93 25.38 -0.17
C LEU A 108 6.93 24.70 1.19
N LYS A 109 5.75 24.62 1.77
CA LYS A 109 5.49 23.86 2.99
C LYS A 109 4.61 22.66 2.64
N LEU A 110 4.94 21.52 3.19
CA LEU A 110 4.19 20.27 3.08
C LEU A 110 3.90 19.76 4.48
N GLU A 111 2.79 19.09 4.69
CA GLU A 111 2.47 18.43 5.94
C GLU A 111 2.17 16.96 5.65
N LEU A 112 3.06 16.07 6.10
CA LEU A 112 2.93 14.63 5.96
C LEU A 112 2.24 14.08 7.19
N GLU A 113 0.99 13.67 7.05
CA GLU A 113 0.18 13.10 8.13
C GLU A 113 0.51 11.63 8.35
N LYS A 114 0.64 10.88 7.27
CA LYS A 114 1.01 9.47 7.28
C LYS A 114 1.68 9.05 5.97
N GLY A 115 2.39 7.92 6.00
CA GLY A 115 3.02 7.32 4.83
C GLY A 115 4.42 7.86 4.57
N GLU A 116 4.83 7.80 3.32
CA GLU A 116 6.19 8.14 2.89
C GLU A 116 6.19 9.13 1.73
N VAL A 117 7.09 10.10 1.79
CA VAL A 117 7.35 11.05 0.71
C VAL A 117 8.85 11.17 0.47
N LEU A 118 9.29 11.01 -0.79
CA LEU A 118 10.64 11.36 -1.23
C LEU A 118 10.59 12.75 -1.87
N ILE A 119 11.53 13.61 -1.51
CA ILE A 119 11.69 14.96 -2.04
C ILE A 119 13.09 15.08 -2.64
N ASP A 120 13.13 15.48 -3.92
CA ASP A 120 14.36 15.85 -4.63
C ASP A 120 14.38 17.35 -4.89
N CYS A 121 15.05 18.10 -4.04
CA CYS A 121 15.21 19.54 -4.20
C CYS A 121 16.65 19.97 -4.51
N ARG A 122 17.46 19.10 -5.12
CA ARG A 122 18.85 19.43 -5.52
C ARG A 122 18.93 20.70 -6.38
N ASN A 123 17.95 20.90 -7.26
CA ASN A 123 17.88 22.01 -8.19
C ASN A 123 16.70 22.95 -7.90
N ALA A 124 16.15 22.93 -6.71
CA ALA A 124 14.94 23.65 -6.35
C ALA A 124 15.14 24.51 -5.09
N GLU A 125 14.10 25.25 -4.73
CA GLU A 125 14.05 26.00 -3.48
C GLU A 125 13.98 25.06 -2.27
N THR A 126 14.28 25.62 -1.09
CA THR A 126 14.10 24.93 0.19
C THR A 126 12.66 24.46 0.38
N VAL A 127 12.49 23.22 0.81
CA VAL A 127 11.20 22.64 1.17
C VAL A 127 11.15 22.44 2.67
N THR A 128 10.05 22.84 3.27
CA THR A 128 9.75 22.54 4.66
C THR A 128 8.68 21.47 4.73
N VAL A 129 8.95 20.36 5.38
CA VAL A 129 7.98 19.30 5.67
C VAL A 129 7.69 19.30 7.16
N ILE A 130 6.41 19.31 7.52
CA ILE A 130 5.96 19.03 8.88
C ILE A 130 5.55 17.57 8.93
N SER A 131 6.08 16.84 9.88
CA SER A 131 5.72 15.46 10.17
C SER A 131 5.59 15.29 11.67
N SER A 132 4.40 14.98 12.15
CA SER A 132 4.08 14.98 13.57
C SER A 132 4.44 16.31 14.26
N ASP A 133 5.35 16.31 15.21
CA ASP A 133 5.85 17.49 15.94
C ASP A 133 7.21 18.01 15.43
N THR A 134 7.62 17.55 14.25
CA THR A 134 8.94 17.84 13.68
C THR A 134 8.81 18.64 12.39
N GLN A 135 9.56 19.74 12.34
CA GLN A 135 9.79 20.51 11.12
C GLN A 135 11.09 20.03 10.47
N ILE A 136 11.01 19.58 9.23
CA ILE A 136 12.12 19.06 8.45
C ILE A 136 12.39 20.06 7.31
N ILE A 137 13.55 20.69 7.29
CA ILE A 137 13.97 21.66 6.29
C ILE A 137 14.94 20.96 5.35
N ILE A 138 14.58 20.83 4.10
CA ILE A 138 15.37 20.19 3.05
C ILE A 138 15.86 21.28 2.09
N ASN A 139 17.16 21.42 1.97
CA ASN A 139 17.79 22.43 1.12
C ASN A 139 18.86 21.80 0.25
N GLN A 140 18.70 21.88 -1.08
CA GLN A 140 19.61 21.27 -2.07
C GLN A 140 19.95 19.81 -1.74
N ALA A 141 18.94 19.03 -1.36
CA ALA A 141 19.10 17.68 -0.86
C ALA A 141 18.07 16.73 -1.46
N VAL A 142 18.30 15.43 -1.27
CA VAL A 142 17.34 14.35 -1.53
C VAL A 142 17.11 13.63 -0.23
N ALA A 143 15.85 13.57 0.17
CA ALA A 143 15.46 12.92 1.42
C ALA A 143 14.12 12.21 1.29
N THR A 144 13.97 11.08 1.98
CA THR A 144 12.68 10.44 2.24
C THR A 144 12.27 10.70 3.67
N ILE A 145 11.03 11.14 3.84
CA ILE A 145 10.37 11.28 5.13
C ILE A 145 9.28 10.21 5.21
N SER A 146 9.29 9.44 6.26
CA SER A 146 8.26 8.44 6.58
C SER A 146 7.64 8.76 7.92
N THR A 147 6.30 8.73 7.98
CA THR A 147 5.53 9.03 9.19
C THR A 147 4.58 7.89 9.48
N GLN A 148 4.67 7.34 10.69
CA GLN A 148 3.80 6.28 11.16
C GLN A 148 3.58 6.39 12.67
N ALA A 149 2.32 6.40 13.10
CA ALA A 149 1.93 6.33 14.51
C ALA A 149 2.69 7.31 15.44
N GLY A 150 2.84 8.57 15.03
CA GLY A 150 3.53 9.60 15.83
C GLY A 150 5.07 9.47 15.84
N SER A 151 5.63 8.64 14.97
CA SER A 151 7.07 8.50 14.73
C SER A 151 7.40 9.02 13.34
N SER A 152 8.50 9.76 13.22
CA SER A 152 9.02 10.24 11.95
C SER A 152 10.42 9.69 11.71
N MET A 153 10.67 9.19 10.51
CA MET A 153 11.99 8.78 10.04
C MET A 153 12.39 9.62 8.84
N VAL A 154 13.62 10.10 8.83
CA VAL A 154 14.16 10.94 7.76
C VAL A 154 15.44 10.31 7.24
N TYR A 155 15.41 9.79 6.02
CA TYR A 155 16.57 9.29 5.29
C TYR A 155 17.12 10.42 4.44
N VAL A 156 18.39 10.78 4.60
CA VAL A 156 19.04 11.78 3.76
C VAL A 156 20.02 11.08 2.83
N TYR A 157 19.76 11.14 1.53
CA TYR A 157 20.54 10.45 0.49
C TYR A 157 21.61 11.34 -0.11
N ALA A 158 21.30 12.61 -0.32
CA ALA A 158 22.21 13.63 -0.84
C ALA A 158 21.99 14.95 -0.10
N GLY A 159 23.05 15.75 0.09
CA GLY A 159 22.96 17.03 0.81
C GLY A 159 22.73 16.85 2.31
N ASP A 160 21.96 17.76 2.91
CA ASP A 160 21.59 17.73 4.32
C ASP A 160 20.15 18.22 4.57
N ALA A 161 19.58 17.73 5.68
CA ALA A 161 18.30 18.17 6.18
C ALA A 161 18.43 18.64 7.64
N VAL A 162 17.73 19.71 8.00
CA VAL A 162 17.66 20.21 9.37
C VAL A 162 16.34 19.82 9.98
N LEU A 163 16.38 19.14 11.11
CA LEU A 163 15.22 18.71 11.88
C LEU A 163 15.07 19.61 13.10
N ASN A 164 13.96 20.31 13.19
CA ASN A 164 13.60 21.16 14.33
C ASN A 164 12.35 20.59 15.00
N ARG A 165 12.34 20.49 16.32
CA ARG A 165 11.12 20.17 17.04
C ARG A 165 10.27 21.44 17.20
N ILE A 166 8.98 21.38 16.92
CA ILE A 166 8.11 22.59 16.83
C ILE A 166 8.03 23.32 18.17
N ASP A 167 7.96 22.58 19.28
CA ASP A 167 7.77 23.15 20.61
C ASP A 167 9.06 23.17 21.48
N SER A 168 10.23 23.10 20.84
CA SER A 168 11.51 23.12 21.55
C SER A 168 12.60 23.87 20.76
N GLU A 169 13.71 24.21 21.43
CA GLU A 169 14.89 24.79 20.77
C GLU A 169 15.78 23.71 20.09
N MET A 170 15.30 22.45 20.02
CA MET A 170 16.07 21.36 19.44
C MET A 170 16.21 21.54 17.92
N SER A 171 17.44 21.50 17.45
CA SER A 171 17.79 21.55 16.03
C SER A 171 18.92 20.57 15.73
N VAL A 172 18.70 19.64 14.81
CA VAL A 172 19.69 18.63 14.43
C VAL A 172 19.89 18.64 12.91
N ASN A 173 21.14 18.71 12.47
CA ASN A 173 21.52 18.58 11.07
C ASN A 173 21.84 17.12 10.73
N VAL A 174 21.12 16.56 9.76
CA VAL A 174 21.27 15.18 9.27
C VAL A 174 21.88 15.22 7.88
N LYS A 175 23.08 14.66 7.74
CA LYS A 175 23.85 14.63 6.49
C LYS A 175 23.53 13.42 5.63
N ALA A 176 23.89 13.50 4.36
CA ALA A 176 23.81 12.37 3.43
C ALA A 176 24.41 11.07 4.01
N GLY A 177 23.77 9.94 3.76
CA GLY A 177 24.12 8.62 4.30
C GLY A 177 23.65 8.38 5.75
N LYS A 178 22.81 9.27 6.29
CA LYS A 178 22.24 9.15 7.64
C LYS A 178 20.73 9.03 7.62
N ILE A 179 20.24 8.35 8.66
CA ILE A 179 18.83 8.33 9.03
C ILE A 179 18.68 8.99 10.40
N ALA A 180 17.64 9.79 10.54
CA ALA A 180 17.18 10.29 11.83
C ALA A 180 15.82 9.68 12.16
N SER A 181 15.68 9.13 13.37
CA SER A 181 14.40 8.65 13.90
C SER A 181 13.97 9.56 15.05
N MET A 182 12.75 10.05 14.99
CA MET A 182 12.13 10.89 16.00
C MET A 182 10.80 10.28 16.43
N VAL A 183 10.66 10.06 17.72
CA VAL A 183 9.39 9.66 18.34
C VAL A 183 8.92 10.83 19.20
N VAL A 184 7.62 11.09 19.24
CA VAL A 184 7.03 12.22 20.00
C VAL A 184 7.49 12.24 21.46
N THR A 185 7.74 11.07 22.06
CA THR A 185 8.20 10.92 23.46
C THR A 185 9.71 11.10 23.63
N ASP A 186 10.51 11.07 22.58
CA ASP A 186 11.97 11.18 22.67
C ASP A 186 12.39 12.64 22.83
N ALA A 187 13.36 12.90 23.69
CA ALA A 187 13.89 14.28 23.92
C ALA A 187 14.74 14.75 22.73
N GLU A 188 15.43 13.84 22.04
CA GLU A 188 16.33 14.13 20.92
C GLU A 188 16.20 13.05 19.85
N PRO A 189 16.38 13.38 18.54
CA PRO A 189 16.36 12.40 17.46
C PRO A 189 17.56 11.46 17.55
N LYS A 190 17.33 10.20 17.24
CA LYS A 190 18.39 9.20 17.10
C LYS A 190 18.93 9.27 15.67
N VAL A 191 20.17 9.69 15.50
CA VAL A 191 20.85 9.78 14.20
C VAL A 191 21.85 8.64 14.05
N SER A 192 21.71 7.84 13.00
CA SER A 192 22.62 6.73 12.67
C SER A 192 22.95 6.71 11.17
N LYS A 193 23.91 5.88 10.76
CA LYS A 193 24.06 5.51 9.36
C LYS A 193 22.92 4.57 8.99
N PHE A 194 22.41 4.67 7.78
CA PHE A 194 21.56 3.61 7.24
C PHE A 194 22.37 2.73 6.28
N GLU A 195 21.99 1.46 6.21
CA GLU A 195 22.53 0.54 5.22
C GLU A 195 21.60 0.54 4.01
N ILE A 196 22.17 0.54 2.80
CA ILE A 196 21.37 0.54 1.55
C ILE A 196 20.43 -0.67 1.50
N ALA A 197 20.89 -1.80 2.04
CA ALA A 197 20.08 -3.01 2.16
C ALA A 197 18.84 -2.87 3.06
N ALA A 198 18.75 -1.82 3.88
CA ALA A 198 17.57 -1.53 4.70
C ALA A 198 16.50 -0.70 3.97
N LEU A 199 16.82 -0.14 2.79
CA LEU A 199 15.84 0.58 1.98
C LEU A 199 14.84 -0.41 1.38
N ASN A 200 13.56 -0.04 1.34
CA ASN A 200 12.56 -0.86 0.66
C ASN A 200 12.68 -0.74 -0.88
N ASP A 201 12.05 -1.66 -1.62
CA ASP A 201 12.15 -1.67 -3.08
C ASP A 201 11.54 -0.44 -3.74
N GLY A 202 10.51 0.15 -3.12
CA GLY A 202 9.93 1.42 -3.56
C GLY A 202 10.95 2.55 -3.51
N GLN A 203 11.66 2.70 -2.38
CA GLN A 203 12.73 3.69 -2.20
C GLN A 203 13.88 3.47 -3.21
N ILE A 204 14.33 2.22 -3.37
CA ILE A 204 15.38 1.86 -4.32
C ILE A 204 14.98 2.23 -5.76
N ASN A 205 13.77 1.84 -6.17
CA ASN A 205 13.27 2.13 -7.51
C ASN A 205 13.12 3.64 -7.76
N GLN A 206 12.63 4.39 -6.77
CA GLN A 206 12.53 5.84 -6.87
C GLN A 206 13.89 6.51 -6.98
N LEU A 207 14.88 6.10 -6.15
CA LEU A 207 16.23 6.62 -6.21
C LEU A 207 16.90 6.35 -7.57
N ILE A 208 16.76 5.15 -8.12
CA ILE A 208 17.25 4.83 -9.47
C ILE A 208 16.54 5.70 -10.52
N LYS A 209 15.23 5.94 -10.39
CA LYS A 209 14.44 6.74 -11.33
C LYS A 209 14.87 8.22 -11.36
N ILE A 210 15.18 8.82 -10.20
CA ILE A 210 15.65 10.22 -10.14
C ILE A 210 17.08 10.40 -10.60
N GLY A 211 17.86 9.32 -10.68
CA GLY A 211 19.28 9.33 -11.04
C GLY A 211 20.16 9.91 -9.94
N LEU A 212 21.25 9.23 -9.66
CA LEU A 212 22.23 9.63 -8.66
C LEU A 212 23.36 10.45 -9.29
N ASP A 213 23.87 11.42 -8.54
CA ASP A 213 25.07 12.20 -8.86
C ASP A 213 26.08 12.10 -7.70
N ASP A 214 27.19 12.81 -7.80
CA ASP A 214 28.31 12.82 -6.81
C ASP A 214 27.93 13.41 -5.46
N THR A 215 26.73 13.96 -5.30
CA THR A 215 26.22 14.47 -4.01
C THR A 215 25.64 13.38 -3.14
N PHE A 216 25.34 12.20 -3.72
CA PHE A 216 24.80 11.06 -2.99
C PHE A 216 25.87 10.37 -2.13
N ALA A 217 25.44 9.81 -1.00
CA ALA A 217 26.31 9.06 -0.09
C ALA A 217 26.70 7.67 -0.60
N PHE A 218 26.15 7.22 -1.73
CA PHE A 218 26.34 5.90 -2.35
C PHE A 218 26.13 6.01 -3.86
N ALA A 219 26.59 5.00 -4.61
CA ALA A 219 26.44 4.95 -6.06
C ALA A 219 25.16 4.25 -6.50
N GLU A 220 24.74 4.51 -7.74
CA GLU A 220 23.58 3.83 -8.32
C GLU A 220 23.83 2.33 -8.49
N GLU A 221 25.08 1.93 -8.73
CA GLU A 221 25.52 0.55 -8.78
C GLU A 221 25.25 -0.21 -7.48
N ASP A 222 25.38 0.46 -6.33
CA ASP A 222 25.10 -0.15 -5.03
C ASP A 222 23.62 -0.49 -4.87
N LEU A 223 22.72 0.41 -5.32
CA LEU A 223 21.27 0.16 -5.33
C LEU A 223 20.90 -0.99 -6.25
N LYS A 224 21.48 -1.01 -7.47
CA LYS A 224 21.26 -2.08 -8.44
C LYS A 224 21.77 -3.43 -7.92
N ALA A 225 22.89 -3.43 -7.20
CA ALA A 225 23.43 -4.64 -6.59
C ALA A 225 22.49 -5.22 -5.53
N VAL A 226 21.99 -4.39 -4.62
CA VAL A 226 21.01 -4.83 -3.60
C VAL A 226 19.74 -5.35 -4.24
N LYS A 227 19.22 -4.66 -5.27
CA LYS A 227 18.03 -5.13 -6.00
C LYS A 227 18.27 -6.48 -6.66
N ALA A 228 19.40 -6.65 -7.38
CA ALA A 228 19.75 -7.90 -8.03
C ALA A 228 19.97 -9.05 -7.03
N GLU A 229 20.54 -8.76 -5.86
CA GLU A 229 20.70 -9.74 -4.79
C GLU A 229 19.34 -10.26 -4.28
N ARG A 230 18.39 -9.35 -4.02
CA ARG A 230 17.02 -9.71 -3.61
C ARG A 230 16.29 -10.52 -4.68
N GLU A 231 16.36 -10.08 -5.94
CA GLU A 231 15.76 -10.82 -7.06
C GLU A 231 16.37 -12.23 -7.19
N ALA A 232 17.67 -12.38 -6.99
CA ALA A 232 18.34 -13.67 -7.02
C ALA A 232 17.94 -14.56 -5.83
N GLU A 233 17.75 -13.99 -4.64
CA GLU A 233 17.25 -14.71 -3.45
C GLU A 233 15.82 -15.20 -3.67
N ILE A 234 14.95 -14.35 -4.22
CA ILE A 234 13.57 -14.71 -4.58
C ILE A 234 13.56 -15.88 -5.56
N LEU A 235 14.34 -15.78 -6.63
CA LEU A 235 14.41 -16.84 -7.65
C LEU A 235 14.92 -18.16 -7.07
N LYS A 236 15.92 -18.08 -6.20
CA LYS A 236 16.47 -19.27 -5.51
C LYS A 236 15.44 -19.91 -4.60
N ALA A 237 14.73 -19.12 -3.80
CA ALA A 237 13.67 -19.62 -2.92
C ALA A 237 12.54 -20.28 -3.70
N GLN A 238 12.13 -19.68 -4.83
CA GLN A 238 11.15 -20.28 -5.74
C GLN A 238 11.62 -21.62 -6.31
N GLN A 239 12.89 -21.72 -6.74
CA GLN A 239 13.46 -22.96 -7.25
C GLN A 239 13.52 -24.04 -6.16
N GLU A 240 13.92 -23.69 -4.96
CA GLU A 240 13.95 -24.61 -3.81
C GLU A 240 12.55 -25.11 -3.46
N ALA A 241 11.54 -24.25 -3.49
CA ALA A 241 10.14 -24.62 -3.27
C ALA A 241 9.62 -25.59 -4.35
N ILE A 242 9.94 -25.35 -5.61
CA ILE A 242 9.59 -26.25 -6.73
C ILE A 242 10.25 -27.62 -6.54
N GLU A 243 11.55 -27.65 -6.23
CA GLU A 243 12.26 -28.91 -6.01
C GLU A 243 11.71 -29.71 -4.81
N LEU A 244 11.30 -29.01 -3.74
CA LEU A 244 10.71 -29.65 -2.57
C LEU A 244 9.35 -30.27 -2.92
N LYS A 245 8.50 -29.54 -3.66
CA LYS A 245 7.21 -30.06 -4.14
C LYS A 245 7.38 -31.29 -5.05
N GLU A 246 8.36 -31.27 -5.95
CA GLU A 246 8.64 -32.44 -6.78
C GLU A 246 9.12 -33.66 -5.96
N LYS A 247 9.87 -33.44 -4.89
CA LYS A 247 10.31 -34.53 -3.98
C LYS A 247 9.12 -35.12 -3.25
N LEU A 248 8.23 -34.28 -2.71
CA LEU A 248 7.01 -34.70 -2.03
C LEU A 248 6.08 -35.49 -2.95
N LYS A 249 5.89 -35.01 -4.19
CA LYS A 249 5.07 -35.71 -5.21
C LYS A 249 5.64 -37.10 -5.53
N LYS A 250 6.96 -37.24 -5.67
CA LYS A 250 7.64 -38.53 -5.90
C LYS A 250 7.56 -39.49 -4.70
N GLU A 251 7.45 -38.97 -3.48
CA GLU A 251 7.28 -39.80 -2.26
C GLU A 251 5.84 -40.28 -2.12
N THR A 252 4.85 -39.43 -2.41
CA THR A 252 3.43 -39.83 -2.41
C THR A 252 3.12 -40.85 -3.50
N ASP A 253 3.70 -40.74 -4.69
CA ASP A 253 3.54 -41.72 -5.77
C ASP A 253 4.18 -43.08 -5.44
N LYS A 254 5.24 -43.11 -4.67
CA LYS A 254 5.87 -44.38 -4.21
C LYS A 254 5.06 -45.13 -3.17
N ASN A 255 4.21 -44.42 -2.42
CA ASN A 255 3.36 -45.04 -1.38
C ASN A 255 2.01 -45.55 -1.90
N LYS A 256 1.62 -45.24 -3.12
CA LYS A 256 0.45 -45.86 -3.80
C LYS A 256 0.83 -47.26 -4.25
N LYS A 257 0.63 -48.30 -3.36
CA LYS A 257 0.59 -49.70 -3.79
C LYS A 257 -0.60 -49.93 -4.71
N PRO A 258 -0.45 -50.71 -5.81
CA PRO A 258 -1.58 -51.11 -6.65
C PRO A 258 -2.56 -51.95 -5.81
N VAL A 259 -3.78 -51.50 -5.68
CA VAL A 259 -4.87 -52.35 -5.21
C VAL A 259 -5.25 -53.25 -6.39
N GLU A 260 -4.88 -54.52 -6.34
CA GLU A 260 -5.39 -55.56 -7.24
C GLU A 260 -6.89 -55.70 -7.05
N THR A 261 -7.63 -55.43 -8.11
CA THR A 261 -9.09 -55.60 -8.15
C THR A 261 -9.40 -57.08 -8.31
N GLU A 262 -9.71 -57.77 -7.22
CA GLU A 262 -10.41 -59.06 -7.31
C GLU A 262 -11.90 -58.83 -7.39
N THR A 263 -12.45 -59.16 -8.55
CA THR A 263 -13.87 -59.19 -8.85
C THR A 263 -14.48 -60.41 -8.18
N SER A 264 -15.31 -60.24 -7.19
CA SER A 264 -16.31 -61.26 -6.84
C SER A 264 -17.64 -60.60 -6.47
N GLN A 265 -18.63 -60.94 -7.32
CA GLN A 265 -20.07 -60.68 -7.09
C GLN A 265 -20.54 -61.42 -5.84
N THR A 266 -21.32 -60.78 -4.98
CA THR A 266 -22.61 -61.27 -4.44
C THR A 266 -23.27 -60.25 -3.51
N ASN A 267 -24.47 -59.99 -3.85
CA ASN A 267 -25.70 -59.53 -3.15
C ASN A 267 -25.70 -59.07 -1.69
N SER A 268 -26.39 -57.91 -1.56
CA SER A 268 -27.46 -57.52 -0.61
C SER A 268 -27.15 -57.51 0.90
N ASP A 269 -27.32 -56.40 1.44
CA ASP A 269 -28.21 -55.89 2.50
C ASP A 269 -27.54 -54.91 3.45
N ALA A 270 -28.32 -53.89 3.73
CA ALA A 270 -28.16 -52.77 4.62
C ALA A 270 -27.42 -53.02 5.95
N SER A 271 -26.56 -52.08 6.31
CA SER A 271 -26.64 -51.34 7.58
C SER A 271 -25.43 -50.38 7.70
N ASN A 272 -25.74 -49.19 8.14
CA ASN A 272 -24.79 -48.14 8.55
C ASN A 272 -23.79 -48.66 9.58
N GLU A 273 -22.52 -48.44 9.34
CA GLU A 273 -21.54 -48.25 10.42
C GLU A 273 -20.44 -47.31 9.90
N GLU A 274 -20.36 -46.16 10.54
CA GLU A 274 -19.38 -45.10 10.44
C GLU A 274 -18.03 -45.72 10.90
N ILE A 275 -17.02 -45.77 10.01
CA ILE A 275 -15.65 -46.09 10.41
C ILE A 275 -14.88 -44.79 10.43
N VAL A 276 -14.71 -44.23 11.62
CA VAL A 276 -13.73 -43.22 11.95
C VAL A 276 -12.35 -43.86 11.90
N VAL A 277 -11.53 -43.46 10.96
CA VAL A 277 -10.09 -43.75 10.97
C VAL A 277 -9.39 -42.50 11.49
N GLU A 278 -9.08 -42.51 12.80
CA GLU A 278 -8.10 -41.63 13.39
C GLU A 278 -6.70 -42.07 12.92
N GLU A 279 -6.08 -41.30 12.05
CA GLU A 279 -4.63 -41.29 11.91
C GLU A 279 -4.06 -40.09 12.67
N SER A 280 -3.54 -40.39 13.83
CA SER A 280 -2.74 -39.47 14.64
C SER A 280 -1.39 -39.21 13.96
N PHE A 281 -1.17 -38.05 13.39
CA PHE A 281 0.16 -37.50 13.18
C PHE A 281 0.51 -36.58 14.34
N THR A 282 1.53 -36.98 15.08
CA THR A 282 2.12 -36.19 16.16
C THR A 282 2.89 -35.02 15.56
N ASP A 283 2.31 -33.83 15.66
CA ASP A 283 3.01 -32.56 15.53
C ASP A 283 3.87 -32.33 16.77
N ASP A 284 5.16 -32.43 16.60
CA ASP A 284 6.14 -32.02 17.60
C ASP A 284 7.20 -31.15 16.90
N TYR A 285 6.89 -29.90 16.61
CA TYR A 285 7.85 -28.80 16.45
C TYR A 285 7.18 -27.42 16.43
N PHE A 286 7.44 -26.67 17.53
CA PHE A 286 7.21 -25.23 17.70
C PHE A 286 5.77 -24.71 17.88
N GLU A 287 5.18 -25.03 19.01
CA GLU A 287 4.31 -24.09 19.73
C GLU A 287 5.21 -23.05 20.44
N LYS A 288 5.30 -21.86 19.87
CA LYS A 288 5.46 -20.67 20.68
C LYS A 288 4.06 -20.20 21.03
N GLU A 289 3.59 -20.65 22.20
CA GLU A 289 2.45 -20.04 22.87
C GLU A 289 2.72 -18.55 23.02
N PHE A 290 1.99 -17.74 22.26
CA PHE A 290 1.69 -16.39 22.68
C PHE A 290 0.46 -16.49 23.57
N ASP A 291 0.70 -16.45 24.88
CA ASP A 291 -0.33 -16.21 25.89
C ASP A 291 -1.01 -14.87 25.55
N TYR A 292 -2.18 -14.93 24.94
CA TYR A 292 -3.12 -13.84 24.99
C TYR A 292 -3.78 -13.88 26.39
N GLU A 293 -3.20 -13.16 27.32
CA GLU A 293 -3.97 -12.71 28.48
C GLU A 293 -5.09 -11.80 27.94
N GLU A 294 -6.33 -12.20 28.14
CA GLU A 294 -7.51 -11.34 28.00
C GLU A 294 -7.33 -10.12 28.92
N GLU A 295 -6.68 -9.07 28.44
CA GLU A 295 -6.84 -7.76 29.04
C GLU A 295 -8.20 -7.21 28.61
N THR A 296 -9.21 -7.50 29.44
CA THR A 296 -10.47 -6.79 29.44
C THR A 296 -10.22 -5.33 29.81
N GLY A 297 -10.15 -4.46 28.79
CA GLY A 297 -10.11 -3.01 29.07
C GLY A 297 -9.47 -2.15 28.00
N SER A 298 -9.89 -2.28 26.73
CA SER A 298 -9.64 -1.24 25.73
C SER A 298 -10.97 -0.82 25.13
N ASN A 299 -11.36 0.44 25.33
CA ASN A 299 -12.42 1.13 24.60
C ASN A 299 -11.95 1.38 23.14
N GLY A 300 -11.56 0.33 22.42
CA GLY A 300 -11.32 0.38 20.99
C GLY A 300 -12.66 0.48 20.27
N SER A 301 -12.84 1.50 19.45
CA SER A 301 -13.96 1.61 18.52
C SER A 301 -13.96 0.37 17.63
N SER A 302 -15.01 -0.46 17.66
CA SER A 302 -15.12 -1.59 16.75
C SER A 302 -15.38 -1.06 15.33
N MET A 303 -14.53 -1.46 14.40
CA MET A 303 -14.60 -1.17 12.97
C MET A 303 -15.22 -2.35 12.22
N SER A 304 -15.63 -2.14 10.99
CA SER A 304 -16.24 -3.17 10.15
C SER A 304 -15.63 -3.20 8.76
N CYS A 305 -15.41 -4.39 8.24
CA CYS A 305 -15.01 -4.61 6.85
C CYS A 305 -15.91 -5.68 6.22
N THR A 306 -15.78 -5.87 4.92
CA THR A 306 -16.39 -7.01 4.23
C THR A 306 -15.31 -7.91 3.66
N ILE A 307 -15.56 -9.23 3.66
CA ILE A 307 -14.68 -10.23 3.05
C ILE A 307 -15.47 -11.13 2.11
N LYS A 308 -14.86 -11.49 0.98
CA LYS A 308 -15.36 -12.43 -0.01
C LYS A 308 -14.23 -13.35 -0.48
N ILE A 309 -14.53 -14.64 -0.77
CA ILE A 309 -13.56 -15.60 -1.29
C ILE A 309 -14.13 -16.23 -2.55
N VAL A 310 -13.43 -16.10 -3.68
CA VAL A 310 -13.87 -16.59 -4.98
C VAL A 310 -12.78 -17.34 -5.74
N CYS A 311 -13.19 -18.30 -6.55
CA CYS A 311 -12.35 -19.09 -7.46
C CYS A 311 -13.03 -19.24 -8.84
N ASP A 312 -13.77 -18.22 -9.26
CA ASP A 312 -14.58 -18.21 -10.48
C ASP A 312 -13.73 -18.33 -11.75
N THR A 313 -12.48 -17.89 -11.74
CA THR A 313 -11.53 -18.10 -12.85
C THR A 313 -11.28 -19.57 -13.17
N ILE A 314 -11.39 -20.47 -12.17
CA ILE A 314 -11.24 -21.91 -12.38
C ILE A 314 -12.39 -22.44 -13.27
N LEU A 315 -13.59 -21.87 -13.20
CA LEU A 315 -14.72 -22.31 -13.99
C LEU A 315 -14.47 -22.23 -15.51
N ASP A 316 -13.70 -21.25 -15.92
CA ASP A 316 -13.28 -21.07 -17.33
C ASP A 316 -12.03 -21.91 -17.68
N ASN A 317 -11.36 -22.50 -16.69
CA ASN A 317 -10.10 -23.24 -16.82
C ASN A 317 -10.18 -24.66 -16.21
N MET A 318 -11.37 -25.25 -16.13
CA MET A 318 -11.59 -26.58 -15.53
C MET A 318 -10.75 -27.71 -16.15
N SER A 319 -10.31 -27.56 -17.41
CA SER A 319 -9.44 -28.53 -18.07
C SER A 319 -8.01 -28.54 -17.51
N ASP A 320 -7.61 -27.46 -16.90
CA ASP A 320 -6.24 -27.27 -16.35
C ASP A 320 -6.22 -27.53 -14.84
N LEU A 321 -7.39 -27.77 -14.25
CA LEU A 321 -7.52 -28.09 -12.84
C LEU A 321 -6.96 -29.47 -12.52
N GLU A 322 -6.18 -29.60 -11.45
CA GLU A 322 -5.63 -30.87 -11.00
C GLU A 322 -6.75 -31.88 -10.71
N PRO A 323 -6.64 -33.13 -11.23
CA PRO A 323 -7.65 -34.17 -11.03
C PRO A 323 -7.94 -34.44 -9.55
N GLY A 324 -9.23 -34.44 -9.20
CA GLY A 324 -9.71 -34.65 -7.83
C GLY A 324 -9.98 -33.35 -7.06
N LYS A 325 -9.73 -32.20 -7.67
CA LYS A 325 -10.01 -30.88 -7.07
C LYS A 325 -11.39 -30.32 -7.47
N GLU A 326 -12.08 -30.94 -8.40
CA GLU A 326 -13.36 -30.48 -8.95
C GLU A 326 -14.43 -30.32 -7.87
N GLY A 327 -14.38 -31.17 -6.85
CA GLY A 327 -15.32 -31.14 -5.72
C GLY A 327 -15.18 -29.90 -4.81
N TYR A 328 -14.06 -29.22 -4.87
CA TYR A 328 -13.76 -28.02 -4.07
C TYR A 328 -14.10 -26.71 -4.81
N VAL A 329 -14.43 -26.79 -6.09
CA VAL A 329 -14.83 -25.62 -6.90
C VAL A 329 -16.34 -25.50 -6.87
N PRO A 330 -16.92 -24.52 -6.15
CA PRO A 330 -18.36 -24.29 -6.18
C PRO A 330 -18.84 -23.94 -7.60
N SER A 331 -20.02 -24.39 -7.99
CA SER A 331 -20.59 -24.11 -9.32
C SER A 331 -20.76 -22.63 -9.63
N SER A 332 -20.83 -21.78 -8.60
CA SER A 332 -20.85 -20.32 -8.71
C SER A 332 -19.47 -19.69 -8.68
N GLY A 333 -18.40 -20.46 -8.49
CA GLY A 333 -17.05 -19.93 -8.24
C GLY A 333 -16.90 -19.15 -6.91
N THR A 334 -17.90 -19.22 -6.02
CA THR A 334 -17.89 -18.48 -4.75
C THR A 334 -17.78 -19.44 -3.57
N ILE A 335 -16.65 -19.42 -2.88
CA ILE A 335 -16.39 -20.21 -1.67
C ILE A 335 -17.06 -19.53 -0.47
N LEU A 336 -16.88 -18.21 -0.35
CA LEU A 336 -17.52 -17.38 0.67
C LEU A 336 -18.15 -16.16 0.01
N GLY A 337 -19.46 -15.99 0.17
CA GLY A 337 -20.16 -14.77 -0.23
C GLY A 337 -19.72 -13.56 0.58
N THR A 338 -20.03 -12.35 0.12
CA THR A 338 -19.68 -11.12 0.84
C THR A 338 -20.24 -11.17 2.27
N THR A 339 -19.32 -11.17 3.24
CA THR A 339 -19.62 -11.32 4.67
C THR A 339 -19.07 -10.08 5.39
N SER A 340 -19.90 -9.47 6.24
CA SER A 340 -19.48 -8.37 7.10
C SER A 340 -18.77 -8.92 8.33
N VAL A 341 -17.61 -8.33 8.67
CA VAL A 341 -16.75 -8.76 9.77
C VAL A 341 -16.40 -7.57 10.63
N THR A 342 -16.60 -7.71 11.94
CA THR A 342 -16.10 -6.73 12.91
C THR A 342 -14.60 -6.98 13.14
N PHE A 343 -13.79 -5.93 13.16
CA PHE A 343 -12.36 -6.00 13.45
C PHE A 343 -11.95 -4.84 14.37
N TYR A 344 -10.73 -4.91 14.90
CA TYR A 344 -10.16 -3.91 15.79
C TYR A 344 -9.00 -3.18 15.12
N GLU A 345 -8.69 -2.00 15.62
CA GLU A 345 -7.56 -1.18 15.14
C GLU A 345 -6.25 -1.99 15.17
N GLY A 346 -5.55 -2.01 14.04
CA GLY A 346 -4.30 -2.76 13.87
C GLY A 346 -4.45 -4.17 13.30
N GLU A 347 -5.67 -4.72 13.20
CA GLU A 347 -5.85 -6.03 12.54
C GLU A 347 -5.55 -5.95 11.03
N THR A 348 -4.99 -7.03 10.52
CA THR A 348 -4.56 -7.16 9.12
C THR A 348 -5.54 -7.99 8.29
N VAL A 349 -5.38 -7.95 6.97
CA VAL A 349 -6.14 -8.81 6.03
C VAL A 349 -5.96 -10.29 6.36
N PHE A 350 -4.75 -10.71 6.78
CA PHE A 350 -4.47 -12.09 7.17
C PHE A 350 -5.28 -12.51 8.40
N GLU A 351 -5.28 -11.70 9.46
CA GLU A 351 -5.98 -12.03 10.71
C GLU A 351 -7.48 -12.16 10.50
N VAL A 352 -8.06 -11.26 9.68
CA VAL A 352 -9.49 -11.36 9.31
C VAL A 352 -9.75 -12.59 8.45
N LEU A 353 -8.90 -12.91 7.45
CA LEU A 353 -9.04 -14.12 6.64
C LEU A 353 -9.03 -15.37 7.53
N LYS A 354 -8.02 -15.47 8.41
CA LYS A 354 -7.85 -16.62 9.31
C LYS A 354 -9.10 -16.81 10.18
N ARG A 355 -9.53 -15.75 10.87
CA ARG A 355 -10.71 -15.81 11.74
C ARG A 355 -11.99 -16.19 11.00
N VAL A 356 -12.17 -15.69 9.79
CA VAL A 356 -13.33 -16.01 8.95
C VAL A 356 -13.29 -17.45 8.46
N CYS A 357 -12.15 -17.93 8.00
CA CYS A 357 -12.00 -19.34 7.59
C CYS A 357 -12.25 -20.28 8.75
N ASP A 358 -11.66 -20.02 9.92
CA ASP A 358 -11.89 -20.80 11.14
C ASP A 358 -13.38 -20.84 11.51
N SER A 359 -14.06 -19.69 11.46
CA SER A 359 -15.49 -19.58 11.82
C SER A 359 -16.42 -20.26 10.82
N ALA A 360 -16.06 -20.24 9.53
CA ALA A 360 -16.86 -20.83 8.45
C ALA A 360 -16.50 -22.29 8.14
N GLY A 361 -15.51 -22.86 8.82
CA GLY A 361 -15.01 -24.22 8.56
C GLY A 361 -14.37 -24.34 7.16
N ILE A 362 -13.78 -23.26 6.65
CA ILE A 362 -13.06 -23.25 5.38
C ILE A 362 -11.60 -23.57 5.65
N GLN A 363 -11.07 -24.61 4.99
CA GLN A 363 -9.67 -24.97 5.11
C GLN A 363 -8.79 -23.81 4.60
N LEU A 364 -7.78 -23.46 5.40
CA LEU A 364 -6.80 -22.41 5.09
C LEU A 364 -5.39 -22.94 5.36
N GLU A 365 -4.52 -22.85 4.39
CA GLU A 365 -3.11 -23.20 4.51
C GLU A 365 -2.24 -22.01 4.14
N TYR A 366 -1.22 -21.75 4.98
CA TYR A 366 -0.35 -20.59 4.84
C TYR A 366 1.03 -20.85 5.45
N ALA A 367 2.05 -20.20 4.91
CA ALA A 367 3.42 -20.28 5.42
C ALA A 367 3.98 -18.86 5.63
N TRP A 368 4.74 -18.68 6.72
CA TRP A 368 5.47 -17.44 6.93
C TRP A 368 6.59 -17.29 5.92
N THR A 369 6.61 -16.16 5.20
CA THR A 369 7.65 -15.86 4.23
C THR A 369 8.49 -14.68 4.72
N PRO A 370 9.69 -14.93 5.29
CA PRO A 370 10.52 -13.89 5.91
C PRO A 370 10.89 -12.75 4.96
N MET A 371 10.97 -13.03 3.67
CA MET A 371 11.31 -12.05 2.64
C MET A 371 10.25 -10.96 2.47
N TYR A 372 8.98 -11.31 2.67
CA TYR A 372 7.86 -10.37 2.55
C TYR A 372 7.36 -9.89 3.91
N ASP A 373 8.00 -10.36 5.00
CA ASP A 373 7.54 -10.15 6.38
C ASP A 373 6.03 -10.38 6.50
N SER A 374 5.54 -11.45 5.89
CA SER A 374 4.12 -11.75 5.75
C SER A 374 3.86 -13.24 5.58
N TYR A 375 2.65 -13.65 5.95
CA TYR A 375 2.14 -14.97 5.57
C TYR A 375 1.80 -15.01 4.08
N TYR A 376 2.26 -16.06 3.42
CA TYR A 376 1.86 -16.45 2.07
C TYR A 376 0.71 -17.45 2.16
N ILE A 377 -0.36 -17.20 1.43
CA ILE A 377 -1.53 -18.11 1.42
C ILE A 377 -1.31 -19.18 0.35
N GLU A 378 -1.06 -20.39 0.80
CA GLU A 378 -0.80 -21.55 -0.05
C GLU A 378 -2.09 -22.16 -0.59
N GLY A 379 -3.17 -22.20 0.23
CA GLY A 379 -4.44 -22.78 -0.17
C GLY A 379 -5.63 -22.29 0.63
N ILE A 380 -6.78 -22.17 -0.03
CA ILE A 380 -8.10 -21.93 0.59
C ILE A 380 -9.08 -22.93 0.03
N ASN A 381 -9.88 -23.57 0.89
CA ASN A 381 -10.90 -24.56 0.52
C ASN A 381 -10.31 -25.73 -0.31
N HIS A 382 -9.11 -26.22 0.08
CA HIS A 382 -8.38 -27.28 -0.62
C HIS A 382 -7.96 -26.97 -2.06
N LEU A 383 -8.06 -25.71 -2.49
CA LEU A 383 -7.52 -25.21 -3.76
C LEU A 383 -6.20 -24.49 -3.48
N TYR A 384 -5.12 -25.05 -3.99
CA TYR A 384 -3.77 -24.58 -3.74
C TYR A 384 -3.18 -23.85 -4.94
N GLU A 385 -2.09 -23.16 -4.72
CA GLU A 385 -1.28 -22.66 -5.83
C GLU A 385 -0.89 -23.79 -6.78
N PHE A 386 -0.89 -23.50 -8.06
CA PHE A 386 -0.60 -24.44 -9.16
C PHE A 386 -1.64 -25.54 -9.41
N ASP A 387 -2.74 -25.61 -8.66
CA ASP A 387 -3.81 -26.60 -8.93
C ASP A 387 -4.51 -26.37 -10.26
N CYS A 388 -4.46 -25.17 -10.85
CA CYS A 388 -5.06 -24.82 -12.15
C CYS A 388 -4.02 -24.26 -13.13
N GLY A 389 -2.90 -24.96 -13.26
CA GLY A 389 -1.79 -24.55 -14.10
C GLY A 389 -0.69 -23.79 -13.36
N SER A 390 0.49 -23.68 -13.99
CA SER A 390 1.71 -23.13 -13.35
C SER A 390 1.65 -21.65 -12.97
N GLY A 391 0.65 -20.92 -13.44
CA GLY A 391 0.40 -19.51 -13.10
C GLY A 391 -0.74 -19.31 -12.13
N SER A 392 -1.23 -20.38 -11.47
CA SER A 392 -2.39 -20.28 -10.62
C SER A 392 -2.04 -20.15 -9.13
N GLY A 393 -2.90 -19.46 -8.39
CA GLY A 393 -2.72 -19.25 -6.95
C GLY A 393 -3.69 -18.21 -6.39
N TRP A 394 -3.53 -17.92 -5.10
CA TRP A 394 -4.39 -16.99 -4.39
C TRP A 394 -3.81 -15.58 -4.37
N MET A 395 -4.65 -14.62 -4.71
CA MET A 395 -4.37 -13.20 -4.60
C MET A 395 -5.46 -12.51 -3.78
N TYR A 396 -5.15 -11.38 -3.15
CA TYR A 396 -6.15 -10.59 -2.47
C TYR A 396 -6.21 -9.17 -3.01
N LYS A 397 -7.38 -8.58 -2.94
CA LYS A 397 -7.60 -7.16 -3.21
C LYS A 397 -8.42 -6.53 -2.11
N VAL A 398 -8.15 -5.27 -1.84
CA VAL A 398 -8.92 -4.44 -0.93
C VAL A 398 -9.45 -3.25 -1.70
N ASN A 399 -10.74 -2.97 -1.54
CA ASN A 399 -11.43 -1.90 -2.26
C ASN A 399 -11.28 -1.98 -3.80
N GLY A 400 -11.21 -3.21 -4.33
CA GLY A 400 -11.08 -3.49 -5.76
C GLY A 400 -9.66 -3.45 -6.30
N TRP A 401 -8.68 -3.23 -5.46
CA TRP A 401 -7.29 -3.07 -5.84
C TRP A 401 -6.38 -4.16 -5.22
N PHE A 402 -5.34 -4.60 -5.95
CA PHE A 402 -4.39 -5.62 -5.51
C PHE A 402 -3.19 -4.98 -4.82
N PRO A 403 -3.01 -5.16 -3.49
CA PRO A 403 -1.82 -4.69 -2.79
C PRO A 403 -0.55 -5.38 -3.25
N ASN A 404 0.54 -4.61 -3.42
CA ASN A 404 1.86 -5.14 -3.80
C ASN A 404 2.68 -5.54 -2.56
N TYR A 405 2.03 -6.05 -1.53
CA TYR A 405 2.67 -6.54 -0.32
C TYR A 405 1.78 -7.58 0.38
N GLY A 406 2.39 -8.34 1.29
CA GLY A 406 1.74 -9.47 1.92
C GLY A 406 0.53 -9.09 2.78
N CYS A 407 -0.41 -10.02 2.90
CA CYS A 407 -1.67 -9.81 3.60
C CYS A 407 -1.53 -9.55 5.10
N SER A 408 -0.41 -9.92 5.72
CA SER A 408 -0.10 -9.61 7.12
C SER A 408 0.45 -8.20 7.33
N SER A 409 0.82 -7.52 6.24
CA SER A 409 1.32 -6.14 6.28
C SER A 409 0.24 -5.13 5.91
N TYR A 410 -0.95 -5.59 5.51
CA TYR A 410 -2.09 -4.74 5.23
C TYR A 410 -2.96 -4.58 6.48
N HIS A 411 -2.87 -3.41 7.14
CA HIS A 411 -3.76 -3.04 8.23
C HIS A 411 -5.08 -2.50 7.68
N LEU A 412 -6.18 -3.02 8.21
CA LEU A 412 -7.53 -2.69 7.75
C LEU A 412 -8.00 -1.32 8.25
N GLU A 413 -8.79 -0.65 7.42
CA GLU A 413 -9.53 0.56 7.74
C GLU A 413 -11.04 0.29 7.77
N ASP A 414 -11.80 1.11 8.53
CA ASP A 414 -13.26 0.94 8.62
C ASP A 414 -13.92 1.09 7.24
N GLY A 415 -14.76 0.12 6.89
CA GLY A 415 -15.43 0.05 5.61
C GLY A 415 -14.65 -0.65 4.49
N ASP A 416 -13.47 -1.20 4.75
CA ASP A 416 -12.70 -1.94 3.75
C ASP A 416 -13.46 -3.14 3.18
N SER A 417 -13.26 -3.39 1.88
CA SER A 417 -13.83 -4.53 1.16
C SER A 417 -12.73 -5.45 0.66
N ILE A 418 -12.56 -6.59 1.34
CA ILE A 418 -11.55 -7.60 1.04
C ILE A 418 -12.12 -8.62 0.06
N VAL A 419 -11.39 -8.95 -1.00
CA VAL A 419 -11.73 -10.07 -1.89
C VAL A 419 -10.50 -10.94 -2.07
N TRP A 420 -10.58 -12.18 -1.60
CA TRP A 420 -9.64 -13.23 -1.96
C TRP A 420 -10.10 -13.88 -3.26
N ILE A 421 -9.22 -13.95 -4.24
CA ILE A 421 -9.55 -14.41 -5.58
C ILE A 421 -8.45 -15.34 -6.09
N TYR A 422 -8.89 -16.47 -6.66
CA TYR A 422 -7.97 -17.40 -7.31
C TYR A 422 -7.67 -16.91 -8.73
N THR A 423 -6.40 -16.87 -9.12
CA THR A 423 -5.98 -16.59 -10.49
C THR A 423 -5.46 -17.87 -11.16
N CYS A 424 -5.67 -18.01 -12.45
CA CYS A 424 -5.09 -19.09 -13.26
C CYS A 424 -3.92 -18.58 -14.14
N GLN A 425 -3.66 -17.26 -14.20
CA GLN A 425 -2.71 -16.64 -15.12
C GLN A 425 -1.87 -15.53 -14.46
N LEU A 426 -1.29 -15.80 -13.27
CA LEU A 426 -0.43 -14.85 -12.53
C LEU A 426 -1.08 -13.47 -12.33
N GLY A 427 -2.42 -13.43 -12.18
CA GLY A 427 -3.16 -12.21 -11.96
C GLY A 427 -3.72 -11.53 -13.23
N ASP A 428 -3.26 -11.89 -14.43
CA ASP A 428 -3.72 -11.26 -15.68
C ASP A 428 -5.24 -11.44 -15.89
N ASP A 429 -5.76 -12.63 -15.57
CA ASP A 429 -7.18 -13.01 -15.70
C ASP A 429 -8.10 -12.30 -14.70
N ILE A 430 -7.56 -11.68 -13.67
CA ILE A 430 -8.31 -10.98 -12.62
C ILE A 430 -8.00 -9.48 -12.54
N GLY A 431 -7.20 -8.97 -13.50
CA GLY A 431 -6.80 -7.58 -13.57
C GLY A 431 -5.67 -7.19 -12.61
N GLY A 432 -4.91 -8.17 -12.11
CA GLY A 432 -3.77 -7.99 -11.21
C GLY A 432 -2.41 -8.30 -11.83
N GLY A 433 -2.32 -8.52 -13.13
CA GLY A 433 -1.13 -9.03 -13.84
C GLY A 433 -0.02 -8.01 -14.17
N ASN A 434 -0.05 -6.78 -13.64
CA ASN A 434 0.98 -5.76 -13.89
C ASN A 434 1.67 -5.35 -12.58
N PHE A 435 2.37 -6.29 -11.93
CA PHE A 435 3.18 -6.02 -10.74
C PHE A 435 4.67 -6.01 -11.05
#